data_ed34738b1557315bad8b955f7e560989
#
_entry.id   ed34738b1557315bad8b955f7e560989
#
_cell.length_a   1.000
_cell.length_b   1.000
_cell.length_c   1.000
_cell.angle_alpha   90.00
_cell.angle_beta   90.00
_cell.angle_gamma   90.00
#
_symmetry.space_group_name_H-M   'P 1'
#
loop_
_entity.id
_entity.type
_entity.pdbx_description
1 polymer ?
#
loop_
_entity_poly.entity_id
_entity_poly.type
_entity_poly.pdbx_seq_one_letter_code
_entity_poly.pdbx_strand_id
1 'polypeptide(L)'
;MSQGIEKKFNAYRLRLARYSHGLTKKDLAGRVGVSSLTLTRLEKGETQPQFDTVRALVKVLDFPWTFFFEGSEEEYQGADQPVIENLSFRSRSTLSVKDRNIAYATKNLGRILDEWIQQYFNLPKVALPDYSEYSDIEAAAMALRYEWGLGNQPVHHLLKLLEAKGVRIFCYAEPTERIDAFSYWYNGIPYIFVNTKTSAERIRFDLSHELGHLVLHKNIEQYNDKGNTRETIEKEANQFASAFLMPEADIRSQVFRSIATMDFLIEAKQRWQVSLAALAHRLAHLDIISPWNYRMLIIDMQKKGFRKEEPNPIPHEYSQL
;
A
#
# COMPACT_ATOMS: atom_id res chain seq x y z
N MET A 1 -18.06 -42.93 -11.50
CA MET A 1 -18.29 -42.58 -10.09
C MET A 1 -17.12 -41.70 -9.66
N SER A 2 -17.32 -40.41 -9.67
CA SER A 2 -16.31 -39.41 -9.26
C SER A 2 -16.25 -39.48 -7.73
N GLN A 3 -15.13 -39.95 -7.19
CA GLN A 3 -14.84 -39.77 -5.77
C GLN A 3 -14.74 -38.27 -5.51
N GLY A 4 -15.83 -37.68 -5.02
CA GLY A 4 -15.83 -36.34 -4.49
C GLY A 4 -14.88 -36.31 -3.31
N ILE A 5 -13.69 -35.74 -3.48
CA ILE A 5 -12.83 -35.37 -2.36
C ILE A 5 -13.67 -34.40 -1.52
N GLU A 6 -14.14 -34.86 -0.36
CA GLU A 6 -14.78 -33.99 0.63
C GLU A 6 -13.74 -32.93 1.00
N LYS A 7 -13.87 -31.71 0.45
CA LYS A 7 -12.97 -30.64 0.74
C LYS A 7 -13.07 -30.31 2.24
N LYS A 8 -11.96 -30.46 2.96
CA LYS A 8 -11.85 -30.16 4.38
C LYS A 8 -11.97 -28.66 4.62
N PHE A 9 -12.66 -28.26 5.67
CA PHE A 9 -12.75 -26.87 6.08
C PHE A 9 -11.36 -26.29 6.40
N ASN A 10 -11.07 -25.11 5.83
CA ASN A 10 -9.78 -24.46 5.94
C ASN A 10 -9.75 -23.46 7.11
N ALA A 11 -9.13 -23.87 8.21
CA ALA A 11 -9.00 -23.05 9.43
C ALA A 11 -8.22 -21.75 9.21
N TYR A 12 -7.24 -21.75 8.31
CA TYR A 12 -6.46 -20.58 7.96
C TYR A 12 -7.33 -19.53 7.23
N ARG A 13 -8.14 -19.96 6.27
CA ARG A 13 -9.09 -19.10 5.55
C ARG A 13 -10.12 -18.48 6.49
N LEU A 14 -10.61 -19.22 7.49
CA LEU A 14 -11.45 -18.66 8.55
C LEU A 14 -10.73 -17.53 9.32
N ARG A 15 -9.48 -17.76 9.71
CA ARG A 15 -8.67 -16.75 10.41
C ARG A 15 -8.42 -15.51 9.57
N LEU A 16 -8.08 -15.67 8.27
CA LEU A 16 -7.92 -14.56 7.34
C LEU A 16 -9.21 -13.73 7.20
N ALA A 17 -10.35 -14.40 7.00
CA ALA A 17 -11.64 -13.72 6.88
C ALA A 17 -12.02 -12.96 8.16
N ARG A 18 -11.72 -13.50 9.35
CA ARG A 18 -11.94 -12.78 10.61
C ARG A 18 -10.99 -11.59 10.75
N TYR A 19 -9.72 -11.75 10.41
CA TYR A 19 -8.72 -10.69 10.49
C TYR A 19 -9.02 -9.55 9.52
N SER A 20 -9.50 -9.84 8.31
CA SER A 20 -9.86 -8.80 7.33
C SER A 20 -10.99 -7.89 7.83
N HIS A 21 -11.88 -8.41 8.67
CA HIS A 21 -12.91 -7.61 9.34
C HIS A 21 -12.46 -6.99 10.68
N GLY A 22 -11.22 -7.17 11.08
CA GLY A 22 -10.69 -6.68 12.36
C GLY A 22 -11.43 -7.20 13.58
N LEU A 23 -12.07 -8.39 13.48
CA LEU A 23 -12.86 -8.99 14.56
C LEU A 23 -11.99 -9.79 15.51
N THR A 24 -12.28 -9.69 16.80
CA THR A 24 -11.75 -10.65 17.79
C THR A 24 -12.47 -11.99 17.68
N LYS A 25 -11.89 -13.05 18.23
CA LYS A 25 -12.56 -14.36 18.31
C LYS A 25 -13.90 -14.26 19.06
N LYS A 26 -13.95 -13.46 20.12
CA LYS A 26 -15.16 -13.25 20.92
C LYS A 26 -16.25 -12.56 20.09
N ASP A 27 -15.90 -11.53 19.31
CA ASP A 27 -16.85 -10.80 18.48
C ASP A 27 -17.45 -11.70 17.39
N LEU A 28 -16.59 -12.45 16.68
CA LEU A 28 -17.05 -13.36 15.63
C LEU A 28 -17.90 -14.50 16.22
N ALA A 29 -17.48 -15.09 17.33
CA ALA A 29 -18.23 -16.18 18.00
C ALA A 29 -19.65 -15.72 18.38
N GLY A 30 -19.77 -14.51 18.95
CA GLY A 30 -21.07 -13.91 19.29
C GLY A 30 -21.96 -13.68 18.07
N ARG A 31 -21.40 -13.23 16.95
CA ARG A 31 -22.16 -12.98 15.70
C ARG A 31 -22.62 -14.27 15.01
N VAL A 32 -21.81 -15.33 15.11
CA VAL A 32 -22.08 -16.64 14.49
C VAL A 32 -22.95 -17.53 15.39
N GLY A 33 -23.09 -17.21 16.67
CA GLY A 33 -23.89 -17.99 17.63
C GLY A 33 -23.16 -19.23 18.17
N VAL A 34 -21.82 -19.19 18.24
CA VAL A 34 -21.00 -20.28 18.81
C VAL A 34 -20.19 -19.78 20.01
N SER A 35 -19.62 -20.70 20.82
CA SER A 35 -18.71 -20.30 21.88
C SER A 35 -17.35 -19.85 21.34
N SER A 36 -16.66 -18.93 22.06
CA SER A 36 -15.30 -18.52 21.72
C SER A 36 -14.31 -19.70 21.71
N LEU A 37 -14.57 -20.73 22.53
CA LEU A 37 -13.79 -21.97 22.55
C LEU A 37 -14.01 -22.77 21.26
N THR A 38 -15.25 -22.90 20.79
CA THR A 38 -15.59 -23.55 19.51
C THR A 38 -14.86 -22.85 18.37
N LEU A 39 -14.95 -21.51 18.29
CA LEU A 39 -14.25 -20.75 17.24
C LEU A 39 -12.73 -20.94 17.30
N THR A 40 -12.15 -20.99 18.50
CA THR A 40 -10.71 -21.25 18.68
C THR A 40 -10.31 -22.62 18.15
N ARG A 41 -11.12 -23.67 18.39
CA ARG A 41 -10.86 -25.02 17.86
C ARG A 41 -11.01 -25.10 16.34
N LEU A 42 -11.98 -24.38 15.79
CA LEU A 42 -12.15 -24.24 14.33
C LEU A 42 -10.94 -23.58 13.68
N GLU A 43 -10.43 -22.46 14.26
CA GLU A 43 -9.27 -21.76 13.72
C GLU A 43 -7.93 -22.49 13.89
N LYS A 44 -7.90 -23.50 14.79
CA LYS A 44 -6.75 -24.41 14.94
C LYS A 44 -6.87 -25.67 14.08
N GLY A 45 -8.01 -25.87 13.41
CA GLY A 45 -8.29 -27.09 12.65
C GLY A 45 -8.54 -28.33 13.53
N GLU A 46 -8.72 -28.16 14.86
CA GLU A 46 -8.99 -29.25 15.81
C GLU A 46 -10.36 -29.88 15.60
N THR A 47 -11.31 -29.13 15.06
CA THR A 47 -12.68 -29.59 14.80
C THR A 47 -13.18 -29.05 13.45
N GLN A 48 -14.13 -29.76 12.85
CA GLN A 48 -14.84 -29.32 11.64
C GLN A 48 -16.13 -28.61 12.05
N PRO A 49 -16.52 -27.50 11.37
CA PRO A 49 -17.78 -26.83 11.65
C PRO A 49 -18.95 -27.60 11.11
N GLN A 50 -20.10 -27.48 11.79
CA GLN A 50 -21.37 -27.94 11.25
C GLN A 50 -21.85 -27.02 10.11
N PHE A 51 -22.73 -27.54 9.26
CA PHE A 51 -23.27 -26.80 8.10
C PHE A 51 -23.83 -25.42 8.48
N ASP A 52 -24.65 -25.35 9.54
CA ASP A 52 -25.24 -24.07 10.00
C ASP A 52 -24.19 -23.08 10.50
N THR A 53 -23.08 -23.57 11.10
CA THR A 53 -21.96 -22.74 11.50
C THR A 53 -21.26 -22.12 10.28
N VAL A 54 -20.99 -22.92 9.24
CA VAL A 54 -20.39 -22.40 8.00
C VAL A 54 -21.31 -21.38 7.33
N ARG A 55 -22.62 -21.68 7.28
CA ARG A 55 -23.63 -20.74 6.74
C ARG A 55 -23.62 -19.40 7.48
N ALA A 56 -23.52 -19.44 8.81
CA ALA A 56 -23.41 -18.22 9.62
C ALA A 56 -22.08 -17.48 9.38
N LEU A 57 -20.96 -18.19 9.23
CA LEU A 57 -19.66 -17.59 8.89
C LEU A 57 -19.70 -16.89 7.54
N VAL A 58 -20.22 -17.54 6.50
CA VAL A 58 -20.43 -16.96 5.15
C VAL A 58 -21.20 -15.65 5.24
N LYS A 59 -22.32 -15.64 5.98
CA LYS A 59 -23.17 -14.46 6.13
C LYS A 59 -22.49 -13.30 6.88
N VAL A 60 -21.74 -13.64 7.94
CA VAL A 60 -21.11 -12.62 8.83
C VAL A 60 -19.83 -12.06 8.25
N LEU A 61 -19.06 -12.90 7.55
CA LEU A 61 -17.75 -12.53 7.01
C LEU A 61 -17.80 -12.15 5.53
N ASP A 62 -18.94 -12.30 4.88
CA ASP A 62 -19.17 -11.94 3.47
C ASP A 62 -18.15 -12.55 2.49
N PHE A 63 -17.77 -13.81 2.74
CA PHE A 63 -16.94 -14.61 1.85
C PHE A 63 -17.76 -15.74 1.26
N PRO A 64 -17.51 -16.14 -0.01
CA PRO A 64 -18.22 -17.26 -0.63
C PRO A 64 -17.96 -18.56 0.12
N TRP A 65 -18.91 -19.49 0.09
CA TRP A 65 -18.79 -20.80 0.74
C TRP A 65 -17.50 -21.53 0.37
N THR A 66 -17.15 -21.53 -0.92
CA THR A 66 -15.96 -22.18 -1.46
C THR A 66 -14.67 -21.67 -0.84
N PHE A 67 -14.59 -20.38 -0.47
CA PHE A 67 -13.44 -19.78 0.17
C PHE A 67 -12.98 -20.56 1.41
N PHE A 68 -13.90 -21.06 2.20
CA PHE A 68 -13.59 -21.79 3.44
C PHE A 68 -13.19 -23.27 3.23
N PHE A 69 -13.21 -23.76 2.00
CA PHE A 69 -12.88 -25.14 1.64
C PHE A 69 -11.79 -25.25 0.57
N GLU A 70 -11.21 -24.14 0.17
CA GLU A 70 -10.12 -24.07 -0.81
C GLU A 70 -8.78 -23.77 -0.14
N GLY A 71 -7.68 -24.00 -0.88
CA GLY A 71 -6.32 -23.78 -0.42
C GLY A 71 -5.63 -25.08 0.03
N SER A 72 -4.30 -25.04 0.03
CA SER A 72 -3.46 -26.18 0.45
C SER A 72 -3.07 -26.08 1.92
N GLU A 73 -2.61 -27.22 2.49
CA GLU A 73 -2.04 -27.23 3.84
C GLU A 73 -0.74 -26.41 3.93
N GLU A 74 -0.07 -26.18 2.81
CA GLU A 74 1.15 -25.35 2.71
C GLU A 74 0.88 -23.87 2.98
N GLU A 75 -0.34 -23.39 2.72
CA GLU A 75 -0.77 -22.06 3.15
C GLU A 75 -0.71 -21.85 4.67
N TYR A 76 -0.68 -22.97 5.43
CA TYR A 76 -0.64 -22.98 6.90
C TYR A 76 0.76 -22.86 7.50
N GLN A 77 1.80 -23.29 6.77
CA GLN A 77 3.15 -23.36 7.31
C GLN A 77 3.71 -21.94 7.52
N GLY A 78 3.87 -21.54 8.76
CA GLY A 78 4.30 -20.21 9.16
C GLY A 78 3.19 -19.26 9.63
N ALA A 79 1.94 -19.72 9.67
CA ALA A 79 0.75 -18.89 9.92
C ALA A 79 0.38 -18.65 11.40
N ASP A 80 1.19 -19.10 12.37
CA ASP A 80 0.82 -19.02 13.79
C ASP A 80 0.92 -17.63 14.42
N GLN A 81 1.65 -16.71 13.79
CA GLN A 81 1.63 -15.30 14.18
C GLN A 81 1.61 -14.41 12.94
N PRO A 82 0.93 -13.26 13.00
CA PRO A 82 1.06 -12.25 11.97
C PRO A 82 2.45 -11.60 12.08
N VAL A 83 3.47 -12.32 11.58
CA VAL A 83 4.82 -11.79 11.46
C VAL A 83 4.79 -10.78 10.31
N ILE A 84 4.75 -9.51 10.68
CA ILE A 84 4.76 -8.38 9.76
C ILE A 84 6.20 -7.83 9.69
N GLU A 85 7.19 -8.74 9.70
CA GLU A 85 8.61 -8.36 9.90
C GLU A 85 9.18 -7.53 8.76
N ASN A 86 8.62 -7.57 7.56
CA ASN A 86 9.18 -6.90 6.39
C ASN A 86 8.18 -5.99 5.66
N LEU A 87 7.17 -5.47 6.37
CA LEU A 87 6.25 -4.51 5.80
C LEU A 87 6.72 -3.09 6.10
N SER A 88 6.95 -2.32 5.06
CA SER A 88 7.05 -0.87 5.18
C SER A 88 5.68 -0.31 5.54
N PHE A 89 5.53 0.25 6.74
CA PHE A 89 4.31 0.92 7.15
C PHE A 89 4.57 2.40 7.35
N ARG A 90 3.90 3.22 6.59
CA ARG A 90 3.81 4.67 6.85
C ARG A 90 2.89 4.95 8.04
N SER A 91 3.06 4.25 9.16
CA SER A 91 2.27 4.49 10.35
C SER A 91 2.97 5.50 11.26
N ARG A 92 2.30 6.60 11.56
CA ARG A 92 2.76 7.63 12.52
C ARG A 92 2.77 7.15 13.98
N SER A 93 2.28 5.93 14.26
CA SER A 93 2.16 5.37 15.60
C SER A 93 2.31 3.85 15.56
N THR A 94 2.58 3.25 16.72
CA THR A 94 2.56 1.79 16.89
C THR A 94 1.19 1.24 16.50
N LEU A 95 1.15 0.38 15.47
CA LEU A 95 -0.09 -0.25 15.00
C LEU A 95 -0.75 -1.06 16.13
N SER A 96 -2.06 -0.95 16.26
CA SER A 96 -2.82 -1.82 17.16
C SER A 96 -2.77 -3.28 16.65
N VAL A 97 -3.03 -4.24 17.55
CA VAL A 97 -3.15 -5.66 17.16
C VAL A 97 -4.22 -5.83 16.06
N LYS A 98 -5.29 -5.06 16.13
CA LYS A 98 -6.36 -5.06 15.12
C LYS A 98 -5.83 -4.63 13.75
N ASP A 99 -5.11 -3.51 13.68
CA ASP A 99 -4.60 -2.98 12.41
C ASP A 99 -3.56 -3.94 11.80
N ARG A 100 -2.70 -4.54 12.63
CA ARG A 100 -1.75 -5.58 12.19
C ARG A 100 -2.47 -6.80 11.61
N ASN A 101 -3.54 -7.26 12.25
CA ASN A 101 -4.32 -8.40 11.76
C ASN A 101 -4.98 -8.09 10.41
N ILE A 102 -5.54 -6.88 10.25
CA ILE A 102 -6.12 -6.43 8.98
C ILE A 102 -5.04 -6.42 7.89
N ALA A 103 -3.89 -5.78 8.12
CA ALA A 103 -2.80 -5.74 7.14
C ALA A 103 -2.30 -7.15 6.77
N TYR A 104 -2.15 -8.04 7.76
CA TYR A 104 -1.80 -9.43 7.52
C TYR A 104 -2.82 -10.15 6.64
N ALA A 105 -4.12 -9.97 6.92
CA ALA A 105 -5.18 -10.57 6.11
C ALA A 105 -5.18 -9.99 4.69
N THR A 106 -5.12 -8.68 4.54
CA THR A 106 -5.08 -8.00 3.24
C THR A 106 -3.90 -8.48 2.39
N LYS A 107 -2.70 -8.57 2.98
CA LYS A 107 -1.50 -9.15 2.34
C LYS A 107 -1.76 -10.56 1.78
N ASN A 108 -2.29 -11.46 2.61
CA ASN A 108 -2.45 -12.85 2.23
C ASN A 108 -3.64 -13.07 1.27
N LEU A 109 -4.73 -12.32 1.44
CA LEU A 109 -5.85 -12.34 0.50
C LEU A 109 -5.43 -11.83 -0.89
N GLY A 110 -4.65 -10.75 -0.94
CA GLY A 110 -4.08 -10.25 -2.20
C GLY A 110 -3.19 -11.28 -2.88
N ARG A 111 -2.33 -11.97 -2.12
CA ARG A 111 -1.50 -13.06 -2.66
C ARG A 111 -2.33 -14.22 -3.21
N ILE A 112 -3.35 -14.66 -2.49
CA ILE A 112 -4.26 -15.71 -2.94
C ILE A 112 -4.96 -15.31 -4.24
N LEU A 113 -5.40 -14.07 -4.34
CA LEU A 113 -6.02 -13.54 -5.55
C LEU A 113 -5.02 -13.47 -6.71
N ASP A 114 -3.81 -12.98 -6.48
CA ASP A 114 -2.76 -12.92 -7.51
C ASP A 114 -2.37 -14.32 -8.03
N GLU A 115 -2.18 -15.29 -7.13
CA GLU A 115 -1.91 -16.68 -7.50
C GLU A 115 -3.04 -17.29 -8.34
N TRP A 116 -4.29 -16.94 -8.04
CA TRP A 116 -5.44 -17.35 -8.85
C TRP A 116 -5.44 -16.66 -10.23
N ILE A 117 -5.19 -15.35 -10.29
CA ILE A 117 -5.13 -14.58 -11.56
C ILE A 117 -4.04 -15.14 -12.46
N GLN A 118 -2.86 -15.46 -11.94
CA GLN A 118 -1.74 -16.00 -12.70
C GLN A 118 -2.04 -17.37 -13.36
N GLN A 119 -3.04 -18.11 -12.89
CA GLN A 119 -3.46 -19.36 -13.54
C GLN A 119 -4.17 -19.12 -14.87
N TYR A 120 -4.77 -17.94 -15.07
CA TYR A 120 -5.60 -17.64 -16.22
C TYR A 120 -5.03 -16.53 -17.11
N PHE A 121 -4.15 -15.69 -16.57
CA PHE A 121 -3.63 -14.51 -17.25
C PHE A 121 -2.10 -14.43 -17.21
N ASN A 122 -1.52 -13.98 -18.32
CA ASN A 122 -0.10 -13.63 -18.38
C ASN A 122 0.07 -12.19 -17.88
N LEU A 123 0.54 -12.04 -16.66
CA LEU A 123 0.76 -10.74 -16.07
C LEU A 123 2.11 -10.13 -16.52
N PRO A 124 2.26 -8.80 -16.51
CA PRO A 124 3.51 -8.13 -16.85
C PRO A 124 4.70 -8.66 -16.02
N LYS A 125 5.85 -8.81 -16.70
CA LYS A 125 7.10 -9.20 -16.04
C LYS A 125 7.61 -8.08 -15.15
N VAL A 126 8.21 -8.46 -14.03
CA VAL A 126 8.83 -7.51 -13.09
C VAL A 126 10.00 -6.81 -13.75
N ALA A 127 9.97 -5.48 -13.78
CA ALA A 127 10.98 -4.58 -14.30
C ALA A 127 11.31 -3.48 -13.26
N LEU A 128 11.58 -3.90 -12.01
CA LEU A 128 12.05 -3.05 -10.93
C LEU A 128 13.54 -3.34 -10.67
N PRO A 129 14.42 -2.34 -10.86
CA PRO A 129 15.83 -2.47 -10.49
C PRO A 129 16.02 -2.46 -8.97
N ASP A 130 17.21 -2.86 -8.55
CA ASP A 130 17.66 -2.73 -7.16
C ASP A 130 18.61 -1.53 -7.05
N TYR A 131 18.18 -0.52 -6.31
CA TYR A 131 18.95 0.71 -6.09
C TYR A 131 19.38 0.87 -4.62
N SER A 132 19.44 -0.21 -3.87
CA SER A 132 19.84 -0.22 -2.45
C SER A 132 21.26 0.32 -2.19
N GLU A 133 22.10 0.40 -3.21
CA GLU A 133 23.45 0.95 -3.11
C GLU A 133 23.55 2.45 -3.49
N TYR A 134 22.44 3.07 -3.91
CA TYR A 134 22.44 4.51 -4.19
C TYR A 134 22.48 5.30 -2.88
N SER A 135 23.47 6.18 -2.75
CA SER A 135 23.57 7.14 -1.65
C SER A 135 22.79 8.44 -1.92
N ASP A 136 22.58 8.76 -3.19
CA ASP A 136 21.79 9.92 -3.62
C ASP A 136 20.40 9.46 -4.07
N ILE A 137 19.41 9.75 -3.27
CA ILE A 137 18.02 9.35 -3.50
C ILE A 137 17.39 10.07 -4.70
N GLU A 138 17.76 11.32 -4.95
CA GLU A 138 17.35 12.07 -6.16
C GLU A 138 17.88 11.39 -7.42
N ALA A 139 19.16 11.01 -7.40
CA ALA A 139 19.79 10.32 -8.51
C ALA A 139 19.13 8.95 -8.75
N ALA A 140 18.79 8.19 -7.69
CA ALA A 140 18.06 6.92 -7.80
C ALA A 140 16.69 7.11 -8.48
N ALA A 141 15.92 8.12 -8.07
CA ALA A 141 14.62 8.42 -8.66
C ALA A 141 14.76 8.79 -10.15
N MET A 142 15.78 9.59 -10.51
CA MET A 142 16.04 9.96 -11.89
C MET A 142 16.55 8.80 -12.73
N ALA A 143 17.37 7.89 -12.18
CA ALA A 143 17.82 6.67 -12.84
C ALA A 143 16.63 5.77 -13.20
N LEU A 144 15.68 5.57 -12.27
CA LEU A 144 14.47 4.81 -12.55
C LEU A 144 13.61 5.46 -13.63
N ARG A 145 13.46 6.78 -13.58
CA ARG A 145 12.72 7.53 -14.61
C ARG A 145 13.37 7.37 -15.99
N TYR A 146 14.69 7.42 -16.05
CA TYR A 146 15.44 7.22 -17.29
C TYR A 146 15.25 5.81 -17.83
N GLU A 147 15.43 4.78 -17.00
CA GLU A 147 15.25 3.37 -17.34
C GLU A 147 13.83 3.08 -17.86
N TRP A 148 12.82 3.75 -17.30
CA TRP A 148 11.43 3.61 -17.73
C TRP A 148 11.05 4.50 -18.93
N GLY A 149 11.98 5.30 -19.45
CA GLY A 149 11.75 6.21 -20.58
C GLY A 149 10.87 7.41 -20.28
N LEU A 150 10.74 7.81 -19.01
CA LEU A 150 9.89 8.93 -18.57
C LEU A 150 10.57 10.30 -18.74
N GLY A 151 11.91 10.33 -18.75
CA GLY A 151 12.66 11.61 -18.74
C GLY A 151 12.20 12.53 -17.61
N ASN A 152 12.07 13.82 -17.91
CA ASN A 152 11.61 14.82 -16.94
C ASN A 152 10.10 15.10 -17.00
N GLN A 153 9.34 14.40 -17.86
CA GLN A 153 7.91 14.67 -18.05
C GLN A 153 7.07 14.16 -16.86
N PRO A 154 5.94 14.82 -16.52
CA PRO A 154 5.02 14.33 -15.50
C PRO A 154 4.52 12.90 -15.81
N VAL A 155 4.29 12.12 -14.76
CA VAL A 155 3.68 10.79 -14.87
C VAL A 155 2.17 10.94 -14.77
N HIS A 156 1.44 10.77 -15.87
CA HIS A 156 -0.02 10.97 -15.89
C HIS A 156 -0.80 9.81 -15.29
N HIS A 157 -0.38 8.56 -15.55
CA HIS A 157 -1.07 7.34 -15.10
C HIS A 157 -0.09 6.47 -14.32
N LEU A 158 0.10 6.81 -13.03
CA LEU A 158 1.09 6.14 -12.19
C LEU A 158 0.74 4.69 -11.91
N LEU A 159 -0.52 4.41 -11.52
CA LEU A 159 -0.98 3.07 -11.20
C LEU A 159 -0.78 2.14 -12.40
N LYS A 160 -1.22 2.55 -13.58
CA LYS A 160 -1.05 1.79 -14.83
C LYS A 160 0.43 1.58 -15.20
N LEU A 161 1.29 2.59 -14.96
CA LEU A 161 2.72 2.48 -15.17
C LEU A 161 3.33 1.40 -14.28
N LEU A 162 3.02 1.41 -12.99
CA LEU A 162 3.52 0.43 -12.03
C LEU A 162 3.06 -1.00 -12.38
N GLU A 163 1.78 -1.17 -12.72
CA GLU A 163 1.26 -2.46 -13.21
C GLU A 163 2.01 -2.95 -14.45
N ALA A 164 2.24 -2.07 -15.43
CA ALA A 164 3.00 -2.40 -16.63
C ALA A 164 4.47 -2.78 -16.35
N LYS A 165 5.03 -2.31 -15.23
CA LYS A 165 6.38 -2.69 -14.75
C LYS A 165 6.36 -3.92 -13.83
N GLY A 166 5.23 -4.61 -13.74
CA GLY A 166 5.10 -5.88 -13.02
C GLY A 166 4.83 -5.77 -11.53
N VAL A 167 4.49 -4.58 -11.05
CA VAL A 167 4.05 -4.39 -9.66
C VAL A 167 2.61 -4.89 -9.52
N ARG A 168 2.33 -5.68 -8.50
CA ARG A 168 0.97 -6.11 -8.13
C ARG A 168 0.36 -5.09 -7.19
N ILE A 169 -0.69 -4.39 -7.64
CA ILE A 169 -1.32 -3.33 -6.87
C ILE A 169 -2.71 -3.77 -6.43
N PHE A 170 -2.94 -3.75 -5.11
CA PHE A 170 -4.22 -4.07 -4.51
C PHE A 170 -4.79 -2.84 -3.81
N CYS A 171 -5.93 -2.39 -4.31
CA CYS A 171 -6.69 -1.31 -3.71
C CYS A 171 -7.64 -1.85 -2.66
N TYR A 172 -7.64 -1.28 -1.47
CA TYR A 172 -8.58 -1.64 -0.41
C TYR A 172 -9.21 -0.39 0.19
N ALA A 173 -10.41 -0.54 0.74
CA ALA A 173 -11.19 0.57 1.29
C ALA A 173 -11.50 0.30 2.77
N GLU A 174 -10.47 0.38 3.62
CA GLU A 174 -10.64 0.20 5.07
C GLU A 174 -10.89 1.53 5.79
N PRO A 175 -11.73 1.52 6.84
CA PRO A 175 -12.01 2.73 7.62
C PRO A 175 -10.86 3.13 8.58
N THR A 176 -9.73 2.42 8.57
CA THR A 176 -8.60 2.75 9.43
C THR A 176 -7.76 3.86 8.81
N GLU A 177 -7.71 5.03 9.45
CA GLU A 177 -6.83 6.15 9.05
C GLU A 177 -5.33 5.87 9.35
N ARG A 178 -4.98 4.64 9.76
CA ARG A 178 -3.66 4.31 10.30
C ARG A 178 -2.73 3.65 9.30
N ILE A 179 -3.27 3.01 8.27
CA ILE A 179 -2.49 2.37 7.21
C ILE A 179 -2.95 2.96 5.89
N ASP A 180 -2.12 3.82 5.32
CA ASP A 180 -2.39 4.46 4.03
C ASP A 180 -1.97 3.54 2.88
N ALA A 181 -0.76 2.98 2.96
CA ALA A 181 -0.22 2.01 2.01
C ALA A 181 0.85 1.14 2.70
N PHE A 182 1.21 0.04 2.06
CA PHE A 182 2.38 -0.76 2.39
C PHE A 182 2.82 -1.61 1.19
N SER A 183 4.11 -1.98 1.17
CA SER A 183 4.68 -2.81 0.12
C SER A 183 5.58 -3.92 0.67
N TYR A 184 5.80 -4.94 -0.15
CA TYR A 184 6.75 -6.01 0.13
C TYR A 184 7.10 -6.79 -1.13
N TRP A 185 8.21 -7.54 -1.04
CA TRP A 185 8.59 -8.52 -2.05
C TRP A 185 8.17 -9.93 -1.61
N TYR A 186 7.61 -10.72 -2.53
CA TYR A 186 7.32 -12.13 -2.30
C TYR A 186 7.65 -12.95 -3.56
N ASN A 187 8.52 -13.93 -3.43
CA ASN A 187 8.98 -14.78 -4.55
C ASN A 187 9.42 -13.97 -5.79
N GLY A 188 10.11 -12.84 -5.58
CA GLY A 188 10.58 -11.97 -6.66
C GLY A 188 9.50 -11.11 -7.31
N ILE A 189 8.29 -11.09 -6.76
CA ILE A 189 7.18 -10.25 -7.23
C ILE A 189 6.97 -9.10 -6.22
N PRO A 190 6.92 -7.84 -6.68
CA PRO A 190 6.64 -6.69 -5.83
C PRO A 190 5.13 -6.46 -5.68
N TYR A 191 4.69 -6.26 -4.45
CA TYR A 191 3.30 -5.98 -4.10
C TYR A 191 3.18 -4.62 -3.43
N ILE A 192 2.17 -3.85 -3.82
CA ILE A 192 1.74 -2.63 -3.15
C ILE A 192 0.26 -2.75 -2.79
N PHE A 193 -0.05 -2.41 -1.54
CA PHE A 193 -1.42 -2.30 -1.05
C PHE A 193 -1.69 -0.84 -0.70
N VAL A 194 -2.76 -0.26 -1.24
CA VAL A 194 -3.08 1.15 -1.05
C VAL A 194 -4.53 1.35 -0.63
N ASN A 195 -4.74 2.20 0.38
CA ASN A 195 -6.07 2.57 0.86
C ASN A 195 -6.68 3.65 -0.04
N THR A 196 -7.83 3.35 -0.65
CA THR A 196 -8.50 4.24 -1.59
C THR A 196 -9.45 5.25 -0.96
N LYS A 197 -9.55 5.30 0.37
CA LYS A 197 -10.38 6.29 1.08
C LYS A 197 -9.74 7.67 1.25
N THR A 198 -8.57 7.86 0.66
CA THR A 198 -7.86 9.14 0.67
C THR A 198 -7.99 9.86 -0.68
N SER A 199 -7.48 11.09 -0.79
CA SER A 199 -7.49 11.81 -2.07
C SER A 199 -6.61 11.14 -3.12
N ALA A 200 -6.93 11.34 -4.39
CA ALA A 200 -6.16 10.78 -5.50
C ALA A 200 -4.69 11.25 -5.49
N GLU A 201 -4.44 12.51 -5.11
CA GLU A 201 -3.08 13.05 -4.94
C GLU A 201 -2.30 12.29 -3.87
N ARG A 202 -2.97 11.93 -2.76
CA ARG A 202 -2.34 11.17 -1.68
C ARG A 202 -2.04 9.75 -2.12
N ILE A 203 -2.98 9.06 -2.79
CA ILE A 203 -2.78 7.72 -3.34
C ILE A 203 -1.56 7.70 -4.28
N ARG A 204 -1.42 8.69 -5.15
CA ARG A 204 -0.27 8.79 -6.05
C ARG A 204 1.05 8.96 -5.31
N PHE A 205 1.05 9.80 -4.27
CA PHE A 205 2.23 9.98 -3.44
C PHE A 205 2.57 8.69 -2.68
N ASP A 206 1.57 8.02 -2.09
CA ASP A 206 1.74 6.77 -1.36
C ASP A 206 2.24 5.64 -2.29
N LEU A 207 1.71 5.50 -3.51
CA LEU A 207 2.22 4.56 -4.53
C LEU A 207 3.70 4.83 -4.87
N SER A 208 4.09 6.10 -5.03
CA SER A 208 5.48 6.48 -5.32
C SER A 208 6.40 6.26 -4.12
N HIS A 209 5.91 6.45 -2.91
CA HIS A 209 6.61 6.17 -1.67
C HIS A 209 6.88 4.66 -1.51
N GLU A 210 5.87 3.83 -1.75
CA GLU A 210 6.02 2.38 -1.72
C GLU A 210 6.94 1.86 -2.83
N LEU A 211 6.91 2.50 -4.02
CA LEU A 211 7.88 2.23 -5.06
C LEU A 211 9.31 2.53 -4.57
N GLY A 212 9.51 3.63 -3.84
CA GLY A 212 10.78 3.95 -3.21
C GLY A 212 11.28 2.83 -2.29
N HIS A 213 10.41 2.30 -1.42
CA HIS A 213 10.76 1.15 -0.59
C HIS A 213 11.13 -0.09 -1.40
N LEU A 214 10.39 -0.38 -2.48
CA LEU A 214 10.65 -1.55 -3.31
C LEU A 214 11.99 -1.49 -4.04
N VAL A 215 12.48 -0.31 -4.42
CA VAL A 215 13.73 -0.17 -5.18
C VAL A 215 14.95 0.17 -4.32
N LEU A 216 14.77 0.91 -3.20
CA LEU A 216 15.86 1.32 -2.32
C LEU A 216 16.08 0.37 -1.14
N HIS A 217 15.01 -0.24 -0.62
CA HIS A 217 15.04 -0.97 0.65
C HIS A 217 14.64 -2.44 0.48
N LYS A 218 14.98 -3.03 -0.66
CA LYS A 218 14.62 -4.41 -1.01
C LYS A 218 15.08 -5.42 0.04
N ASN A 219 16.27 -5.22 0.62
CA ASN A 219 16.88 -6.07 1.64
C ASN A 219 16.95 -5.31 2.96
N ILE A 220 15.80 -5.08 3.60
CA ILE A 220 15.68 -4.24 4.80
C ILE A 220 16.57 -4.73 5.97
N GLU A 221 16.82 -6.03 6.07
CA GLU A 221 17.73 -6.60 7.10
C GLU A 221 19.16 -6.11 6.90
N GLN A 222 19.70 -6.19 5.68
CA GLN A 222 21.03 -5.67 5.35
C GLN A 222 21.10 -4.15 5.48
N TYR A 223 19.97 -3.46 5.26
CA TYR A 223 19.89 -2.02 5.41
C TYR A 223 19.96 -1.60 6.87
N ASN A 224 19.29 -2.33 7.77
CA ASN A 224 19.35 -2.13 9.20
C ASN A 224 20.76 -2.43 9.77
N ASP A 225 21.46 -3.44 9.23
CA ASP A 225 22.83 -3.78 9.63
C ASP A 225 23.83 -2.65 9.30
N LYS A 226 23.56 -1.81 8.31
CA LYS A 226 24.33 -0.59 8.00
C LYS A 226 24.06 0.57 8.99
N GLY A 227 23.26 0.37 10.03
CA GLY A 227 22.96 1.36 11.08
C GLY A 227 21.85 2.35 10.69
N ASN A 228 21.11 2.09 9.61
CA ASN A 228 20.00 2.93 9.21
C ASN A 228 18.79 2.72 10.13
N THR A 229 18.18 3.83 10.53
CA THR A 229 16.98 3.80 11.35
C THR A 229 15.72 3.74 10.48
N ARG A 230 14.61 3.30 11.05
CA ARG A 230 13.31 3.36 10.39
C ARG A 230 12.97 4.80 9.91
N GLU A 231 13.34 5.80 10.68
CA GLU A 231 13.13 7.21 10.32
C GLU A 231 13.91 7.58 9.05
N THR A 232 15.15 7.11 8.92
CA THR A 232 15.97 7.30 7.70
C THR A 232 15.30 6.67 6.49
N ILE A 233 14.87 5.42 6.60
CA ILE A 233 14.19 4.66 5.54
C ILE A 233 12.93 5.40 5.05
N GLU A 234 12.09 5.86 5.97
CA GLU A 234 10.88 6.62 5.65
C GLU A 234 11.19 7.97 4.99
N LYS A 235 12.26 8.65 5.43
CA LYS A 235 12.72 9.91 4.85
C LYS A 235 13.19 9.71 3.42
N GLU A 236 13.98 8.68 3.15
CA GLU A 236 14.46 8.33 1.83
C GLU A 236 13.31 7.97 0.87
N ALA A 237 12.35 7.16 1.30
CA ALA A 237 11.17 6.83 0.50
C ALA A 237 10.32 8.08 0.18
N ASN A 238 10.17 9.03 1.13
CA ASN A 238 9.50 10.30 0.87
C ASN A 238 10.27 11.20 -0.11
N GLN A 239 11.59 11.24 0.01
CA GLN A 239 12.46 12.00 -0.92
C GLN A 239 12.38 11.40 -2.32
N PHE A 240 12.47 10.08 -2.43
CA PHE A 240 12.30 9.35 -3.70
C PHE A 240 10.94 9.67 -4.34
N ALA A 241 9.84 9.52 -3.61
CA ALA A 241 8.50 9.81 -4.10
C ALA A 241 8.38 11.25 -4.65
N SER A 242 8.92 12.21 -3.90
CA SER A 242 8.92 13.61 -4.28
C SER A 242 9.72 13.86 -5.57
N ALA A 243 10.92 13.28 -5.69
CA ALA A 243 11.77 13.42 -6.88
C ALA A 243 11.18 12.66 -8.09
N PHE A 244 10.63 11.48 -7.86
CA PHE A 244 10.00 10.67 -8.90
C PHE A 244 8.79 11.34 -9.53
N LEU A 245 7.89 11.93 -8.71
CA LEU A 245 6.70 12.64 -9.21
C LEU A 245 7.02 14.01 -9.77
N MET A 246 7.97 14.72 -9.16
CA MET A 246 8.30 16.13 -9.45
C MET A 246 9.80 16.29 -9.73
N PRO A 247 10.28 15.89 -10.93
CA PRO A 247 11.70 16.04 -11.30
C PRO A 247 12.18 17.48 -11.20
N GLU A 248 13.36 17.69 -10.62
CA GLU A 248 13.92 19.03 -10.41
C GLU A 248 14.00 19.85 -11.72
N ALA A 249 14.48 19.23 -12.80
CA ALA A 249 14.63 19.91 -14.08
C ALA A 249 13.28 20.42 -14.63
N ASP A 250 12.20 19.63 -14.48
CA ASP A 250 10.87 20.05 -14.92
C ASP A 250 10.30 21.13 -13.99
N ILE A 251 10.46 21.00 -12.68
CA ILE A 251 10.06 22.02 -11.69
C ILE A 251 10.75 23.36 -12.03
N ARG A 252 12.08 23.37 -12.20
CA ARG A 252 12.84 24.59 -12.50
C ARG A 252 12.46 25.21 -13.84
N SER A 253 12.04 24.41 -14.81
CA SER A 253 11.57 24.91 -16.11
C SER A 253 10.19 25.59 -16.04
N GLN A 254 9.38 25.28 -15.05
CA GLN A 254 8.00 25.80 -14.90
C GLN A 254 7.88 26.90 -13.83
N VAL A 255 8.82 26.94 -12.88
CA VAL A 255 8.76 27.88 -11.76
C VAL A 255 9.82 28.94 -11.90
N PHE A 256 9.43 30.11 -12.40
CA PHE A 256 10.34 31.25 -12.65
C PHE A 256 10.38 32.28 -11.51
N ARG A 257 9.65 32.04 -10.40
CA ARG A 257 9.50 33.01 -9.31
C ARG A 257 10.01 32.42 -8.00
N SER A 258 10.78 33.24 -7.27
CA SER A 258 11.27 32.89 -5.92
C SER A 258 10.18 32.96 -4.82
N ILE A 259 8.99 33.44 -5.13
CA ILE A 259 7.86 33.55 -4.23
C ILE A 259 6.67 32.84 -4.89
N ALA A 260 6.23 31.73 -4.30
CA ALA A 260 5.02 31.04 -4.70
C ALA A 260 3.82 31.62 -3.93
N THR A 261 2.72 31.84 -4.65
CA THR A 261 1.41 32.18 -4.07
C THR A 261 0.52 30.94 -4.01
N MET A 262 -0.58 30.99 -3.25
CA MET A 262 -1.52 29.91 -3.19
C MET A 262 -2.16 29.63 -4.56
N ASP A 263 -2.54 30.67 -5.29
CA ASP A 263 -3.14 30.54 -6.62
C ASP A 263 -2.18 29.86 -7.60
N PHE A 264 -0.90 30.23 -7.56
CA PHE A 264 0.13 29.55 -8.34
C PHE A 264 0.21 28.06 -8.00
N LEU A 265 0.20 27.68 -6.71
CA LEU A 265 0.26 26.26 -6.32
C LEU A 265 -0.97 25.49 -6.79
N ILE A 266 -2.18 26.09 -6.74
CA ILE A 266 -3.43 25.47 -7.18
C ILE A 266 -3.38 25.15 -8.68
N GLU A 267 -2.83 26.04 -9.49
CA GLU A 267 -2.65 25.81 -10.92
C GLU A 267 -1.53 24.80 -11.20
N ALA A 268 -0.38 25.00 -10.57
CA ALA A 268 0.83 24.23 -10.84
C ALA A 268 0.72 22.75 -10.41
N LYS A 269 -0.02 22.44 -9.32
CA LYS A 269 -0.18 21.06 -8.85
C LYS A 269 -0.80 20.14 -9.91
N GLN A 270 -1.62 20.68 -10.81
CA GLN A 270 -2.30 19.92 -11.86
C GLN A 270 -1.30 19.28 -12.83
N ARG A 271 -0.16 19.92 -13.08
CA ARG A 271 0.88 19.41 -13.97
C ARG A 271 1.45 18.07 -13.45
N TRP A 272 1.81 18.04 -12.18
CA TRP A 272 2.43 16.84 -11.57
C TRP A 272 1.42 15.92 -10.87
N GLN A 273 0.16 16.35 -10.80
CA GLN A 273 -0.92 15.60 -10.15
C GLN A 273 -0.58 15.25 -8.70
N VAL A 274 -0.11 16.21 -7.94
CA VAL A 274 0.29 16.08 -6.54
C VAL A 274 -0.53 17.01 -5.63
N SER A 275 -0.43 16.84 -4.32
CA SER A 275 -1.08 17.73 -3.36
C SER A 275 -0.36 19.10 -3.29
N LEU A 276 -1.11 20.14 -2.89
CA LEU A 276 -0.55 21.46 -2.62
C LEU A 276 0.62 21.39 -1.62
N ALA A 277 0.45 20.57 -0.57
CA ALA A 277 1.48 20.41 0.45
C ALA A 277 2.73 19.72 -0.09
N ALA A 278 2.59 18.70 -0.96
CA ALA A 278 3.72 18.02 -1.59
C ALA A 278 4.47 18.96 -2.52
N LEU A 279 3.76 19.76 -3.33
CA LEU A 279 4.39 20.75 -4.22
C LEU A 279 5.13 21.82 -3.42
N ALA A 280 4.49 22.41 -2.40
CA ALA A 280 5.14 23.43 -1.56
C ALA A 280 6.40 22.87 -0.86
N HIS A 281 6.35 21.64 -0.37
CA HIS A 281 7.50 20.96 0.23
C HIS A 281 8.62 20.75 -0.80
N ARG A 282 8.28 20.32 -2.02
CA ARG A 282 9.26 20.12 -3.10
C ARG A 282 9.96 21.44 -3.49
N LEU A 283 9.20 22.52 -3.63
CA LEU A 283 9.76 23.84 -3.94
C LEU A 283 10.71 24.35 -2.85
N ALA A 284 10.38 24.11 -1.58
CA ALA A 284 11.25 24.44 -0.46
C ALA A 284 12.51 23.58 -0.41
N HIS A 285 12.38 22.27 -0.66
CA HIS A 285 13.51 21.33 -0.70
C HIS A 285 14.53 21.66 -1.81
N LEU A 286 14.05 22.20 -2.94
CA LEU A 286 14.86 22.63 -4.07
C LEU A 286 15.38 24.07 -3.92
N ASP A 287 15.20 24.70 -2.78
CA ASP A 287 15.55 26.11 -2.50
C ASP A 287 14.95 27.11 -3.51
N ILE A 288 13.81 26.76 -4.13
CA ILE A 288 13.10 27.63 -5.07
C ILE A 288 12.29 28.68 -4.31
N ILE A 289 11.75 28.31 -3.15
CA ILE A 289 11.07 29.23 -2.23
C ILE A 289 11.76 29.23 -0.86
N SER A 290 11.70 30.39 -0.20
CA SER A 290 12.31 30.52 1.13
C SER A 290 11.56 29.71 2.19
N PRO A 291 12.22 29.34 3.31
CA PRO A 291 11.56 28.69 4.45
C PRO A 291 10.39 29.52 5.01
N TRP A 292 10.49 30.84 4.94
CA TRP A 292 9.39 31.73 5.35
C TRP A 292 8.18 31.62 4.42
N ASN A 293 8.39 31.66 3.09
CA ASN A 293 7.31 31.50 2.11
C ASN A 293 6.64 30.13 2.26
N TYR A 294 7.42 29.05 2.41
CA TYR A 294 6.88 27.71 2.69
C TYR A 294 5.97 27.69 3.93
N ARG A 295 6.45 28.26 5.05
CA ARG A 295 5.65 28.34 6.29
C ARG A 295 4.35 29.11 6.09
N MET A 296 4.38 30.22 5.37
CA MET A 296 3.18 31.02 5.08
C MET A 296 2.18 30.26 4.23
N LEU A 297 2.63 29.52 3.23
CA LEU A 297 1.78 28.66 2.41
C LEU A 297 1.10 27.56 3.24
N ILE A 298 1.83 26.89 4.13
CA ILE A 298 1.25 25.84 5.01
C ILE A 298 0.20 26.41 5.95
N ILE A 299 0.43 27.61 6.52
CA ILE A 299 -0.54 28.30 7.37
C ILE A 299 -1.81 28.67 6.57
N ASP A 300 -1.64 29.18 5.35
CA ASP A 300 -2.77 29.56 4.49
C ASP A 300 -3.59 28.33 4.06
N MET A 301 -2.94 27.24 3.67
CA MET A 301 -3.61 25.94 3.40
C MET A 301 -4.44 25.46 4.59
N GLN A 302 -3.90 25.60 5.81
CA GLN A 302 -4.61 25.19 7.02
C GLN A 302 -5.82 26.08 7.30
N LYS A 303 -5.68 27.40 7.15
CA LYS A 303 -6.79 28.36 7.33
C LYS A 303 -7.91 28.16 6.32
N LYS A 304 -7.57 27.81 5.07
CA LYS A 304 -8.53 27.57 4.00
C LYS A 304 -9.14 26.16 4.03
N GLY A 305 -8.68 25.28 4.94
CA GLY A 305 -9.15 23.91 5.03
C GLY A 305 -8.62 22.96 3.95
N PHE A 306 -7.68 23.42 3.13
CA PHE A 306 -7.12 22.67 1.98
C PHE A 306 -6.35 21.39 2.36
N ARG A 307 -6.08 21.18 3.65
CA ARG A 307 -5.56 19.89 4.14
C ARG A 307 -6.60 18.76 4.16
N LYS A 308 -7.89 19.12 4.19
CA LYS A 308 -9.00 18.14 4.19
C LYS A 308 -9.59 18.01 2.80
N GLU A 309 -9.77 19.11 2.13
CA GLU A 309 -10.37 19.18 0.80
C GLU A 309 -9.61 20.21 -0.05
N GLU A 310 -8.82 19.70 -0.98
CA GLU A 310 -8.03 20.55 -1.86
C GLU A 310 -8.86 21.11 -3.01
N PRO A 311 -8.58 22.34 -3.45
CA PRO A 311 -9.19 22.87 -4.67
C PRO A 311 -8.68 22.10 -5.89
N ASN A 312 -9.52 21.98 -6.90
CA ASN A 312 -9.22 21.30 -8.16
C ASN A 312 -8.63 19.89 -7.94
N PRO A 313 -9.38 18.96 -7.30
CA PRO A 313 -8.90 17.61 -7.06
C PRO A 313 -8.66 16.89 -8.40
N ILE A 314 -7.68 16.01 -8.43
CA ILE A 314 -7.44 15.14 -9.58
C ILE A 314 -8.35 13.91 -9.55
N PRO A 315 -8.66 13.30 -10.70
CA PRO A 315 -9.45 12.07 -10.73
C PRO A 315 -8.66 10.89 -10.15
N HIS A 316 -9.37 9.95 -9.52
CA HIS A 316 -8.78 8.69 -9.09
C HIS A 316 -8.35 7.85 -10.30
N GLU A 317 -7.20 7.19 -10.16
CA GLU A 317 -6.75 6.17 -11.09
C GLU A 317 -7.35 4.81 -10.68
N TYR A 318 -7.61 3.96 -11.68
CA TYR A 318 -8.14 2.62 -11.46
C TYR A 318 -7.21 1.58 -12.06
N SER A 319 -7.14 0.41 -11.43
CA SER A 319 -6.43 -0.75 -11.95
C SER A 319 -6.95 -1.16 -13.33
N GLN A 320 -6.06 -1.65 -14.16
CA GLN A 320 -6.35 -2.21 -15.48
C GLN A 320 -6.22 -3.75 -15.49
N LEU A 321 -5.73 -4.33 -14.38
CA LEU A 321 -5.55 -5.78 -14.18
C LEU A 321 -6.74 -6.42 -13.51
#